data_ed830aaac1f843a481f9be55b43745e5
#
_entry.id   ed830aaac1f843a481f9be55b43745e5
#
_cell.length_a   1.000
_cell.length_b   1.000
_cell.length_c   1.000
_cell.angle_alpha   90.00
_cell.angle_beta   90.00
_cell.angle_gamma   90.00
#
_symmetry.space_group_name_H-M   'P 1'
#
loop_
_entity.id
_entity.type
_entity.pdbx_description
1 polymer ?
#
loop_
_entity_poly.entity_id
_entity_poly.type
_entity_poly.pdbx_seq_one_letter_code
_entity_poly.pdbx_strand_id
1 'polypeptide(L)'
;MSNTIRLNDEAPLDQWLTMSNRATDCFLELLLLAASTLEQTPTQRALIGFLADQREVNQIAPGTVGFDVEEMPWEKASIREDALFLLRVAEAAKLRSGWEKLGYMPEEQIVFPWLDRFAEMVRKFGEA
;
A
#
# COMPACT_ATOMS: atom_id res chain seq x y z
N MET A 1 3.42 -18.19 -6.73
CA MET A 1 2.26 -17.32 -6.95
C MET A 1 2.60 -15.91 -6.52
N SER A 2 2.00 -14.93 -7.16
CA SER A 2 2.24 -13.52 -6.88
C SER A 2 0.97 -12.82 -6.44
N ASN A 3 1.15 -11.72 -5.71
CA ASN A 3 0.07 -10.88 -5.24
C ASN A 3 -0.05 -9.67 -6.15
N THR A 4 -1.24 -9.14 -6.31
CA THR A 4 -1.51 -8.06 -7.25
C THR A 4 -2.36 -6.96 -6.62
N ILE A 5 -1.93 -5.71 -6.82
CA ILE A 5 -2.69 -4.52 -6.46
C ILE A 5 -2.93 -3.73 -7.75
N ARG A 6 -4.16 -3.30 -7.97
CA ARG A 6 -4.58 -2.53 -9.14
C ARG A 6 -5.32 -1.28 -8.69
N LEU A 7 -5.41 -0.30 -9.57
CA LEU A 7 -6.30 0.85 -9.32
C LEU A 7 -7.75 0.38 -9.32
N ASN A 8 -8.15 -0.32 -10.38
CA ASN A 8 -9.49 -0.91 -10.57
C ASN A 8 -9.39 -2.05 -11.58
N ASP A 9 -10.52 -2.70 -11.87
CA ASP A 9 -10.59 -3.84 -12.78
C ASP A 9 -10.34 -3.48 -14.26
N GLU A 10 -10.35 -2.20 -14.60
CA GLU A 10 -10.07 -1.72 -15.95
C GLU A 10 -8.60 -1.30 -16.13
N ALA A 11 -7.80 -1.33 -15.06
CA ALA A 11 -6.41 -0.89 -15.13
C ALA A 11 -5.60 -1.78 -16.09
N PRO A 12 -4.79 -1.17 -16.99
CA PRO A 12 -3.93 -1.95 -17.88
C PRO A 12 -2.89 -2.75 -17.09
N LEU A 13 -2.52 -3.90 -17.62
CA LEU A 13 -1.58 -4.83 -16.97
C LEU A 13 -0.24 -4.16 -16.59
N ASP A 14 0.25 -3.25 -17.42
CA ASP A 14 1.51 -2.54 -17.17
C ASP A 14 1.44 -1.54 -16.01
N GLN A 15 0.24 -1.26 -15.52
CA GLN A 15 0.03 -0.40 -14.35
C GLN A 15 -0.23 -1.20 -13.06
N TRP A 16 -0.32 -2.51 -13.14
CA TRP A 16 -0.50 -3.36 -11.96
C TRP A 16 0.77 -3.40 -11.12
N LEU A 17 0.60 -3.49 -9.81
CA LEU A 17 1.69 -3.75 -8.89
C LEU A 17 1.66 -5.24 -8.53
N THR A 18 2.57 -6.00 -9.11
CA THR A 18 2.66 -7.44 -8.87
C THR A 18 3.92 -7.75 -8.08
N MET A 19 3.76 -8.47 -6.97
CA MET A 19 4.85 -8.72 -6.04
C MET A 19 4.84 -10.18 -5.58
N SER A 20 6.04 -10.71 -5.26
CA SER A 20 6.16 -12.00 -4.58
C SER A 20 5.54 -11.92 -3.18
N ASN A 21 5.34 -13.07 -2.54
CA ASN A 21 4.80 -13.11 -1.18
C ASN A 21 5.66 -12.34 -0.19
N ARG A 22 6.98 -12.49 -0.31
CA ARG A 22 7.93 -11.82 0.56
C ARG A 22 7.94 -10.31 0.33
N ALA A 23 7.92 -9.88 -0.94
CA ALA A 23 7.85 -8.48 -1.29
C ALA A 23 6.56 -7.84 -0.81
N THR A 24 5.44 -8.55 -0.90
CA THR A 24 4.15 -8.07 -0.42
C THR A 24 4.17 -7.84 1.08
N ASP A 25 4.72 -8.78 1.84
CA ASP A 25 4.83 -8.64 3.29
C ASP A 25 5.67 -7.41 3.66
N CYS A 26 6.82 -7.24 3.01
CA CYS A 26 7.71 -6.09 3.23
C CYS A 26 7.01 -4.76 2.89
N PHE A 27 6.40 -4.70 1.72
CA PHE A 27 5.71 -3.51 1.24
C PHE A 27 4.60 -3.07 2.21
N LEU A 28 3.75 -4.02 2.61
CA LEU A 28 2.65 -3.71 3.53
C LEU A 28 3.17 -3.32 4.91
N GLU A 29 4.19 -4.00 5.42
CA GLU A 29 4.76 -3.65 6.72
C GLU A 29 5.37 -2.25 6.72
N LEU A 30 6.05 -1.86 5.64
CA LEU A 30 6.60 -0.50 5.52
C LEU A 30 5.49 0.56 5.59
N LEU A 31 4.39 0.33 4.89
CA LEU A 31 3.24 1.25 4.93
C LEU A 31 2.64 1.32 6.35
N LEU A 32 2.47 0.17 7.00
CA LEU A 32 1.90 0.13 8.34
C LEU A 32 2.80 0.83 9.38
N LEU A 33 4.10 0.60 9.31
CA LEU A 33 5.05 1.25 10.20
C LEU A 33 5.08 2.76 9.98
N ALA A 34 5.06 3.20 8.73
CA ALA A 34 5.03 4.63 8.41
C ALA A 34 3.73 5.26 8.89
N ALA A 35 2.60 4.60 8.67
CA ALA A 35 1.30 5.12 9.11
C ALA A 35 1.22 5.27 10.62
N SER A 36 1.88 4.40 11.39
CA SER A 36 1.89 4.47 12.84
C SER A 36 2.53 5.73 13.40
N THR A 37 3.29 6.46 12.60
CA THR A 37 3.93 7.70 13.01
C THR A 37 3.10 8.94 12.70
N LEU A 38 1.93 8.77 12.06
CA LEU A 38 1.07 9.87 11.63
C LEU A 38 -0.26 9.83 12.38
N GLU A 39 -0.83 11.01 12.63
CA GLU A 39 -2.17 11.09 13.16
C GLU A 39 -3.18 10.61 12.12
N GLN A 40 -4.21 9.92 12.56
CA GLN A 40 -5.20 9.29 11.70
C GLN A 40 -6.61 9.61 12.17
N THR A 41 -7.46 9.98 11.22
CA THR A 41 -8.90 10.04 11.44
C THR A 41 -9.47 8.61 11.51
N PRO A 42 -10.73 8.42 11.99
CA PRO A 42 -11.34 7.09 11.95
C PRO A 42 -11.37 6.45 10.56
N THR A 43 -11.64 7.23 9.52
CA THR A 43 -11.63 6.73 8.13
C THR A 43 -10.24 6.30 7.70
N GLN A 44 -9.22 7.09 8.05
CA GLN A 44 -7.83 6.75 7.74
C GLN A 44 -7.38 5.50 8.48
N ARG A 45 -7.82 5.31 9.74
CA ARG A 45 -7.56 4.07 10.47
C ARG A 45 -8.18 2.86 9.78
N ALA A 46 -9.38 3.02 9.21
CA ALA A 46 -10.03 1.95 8.47
C ALA A 46 -9.22 1.57 7.21
N LEU A 47 -8.67 2.55 6.50
CA LEU A 47 -7.82 2.28 5.34
C LEU A 47 -6.55 1.55 5.75
N ILE A 48 -5.91 1.97 6.83
CA ILE A 48 -4.71 1.29 7.33
C ILE A 48 -5.05 -0.11 7.85
N GLY A 49 -6.20 -0.27 8.51
CA GLY A 49 -6.68 -1.57 8.95
C GLY A 49 -6.92 -2.53 7.79
N PHE A 50 -7.41 -2.03 6.66
CA PHE A 50 -7.54 -2.82 5.43
C PHE A 50 -6.18 -3.35 4.97
N LEU A 51 -5.16 -2.50 4.96
CA LEU A 51 -3.80 -2.93 4.57
C LEU A 51 -3.23 -3.95 5.56
N ALA A 52 -3.50 -3.79 6.86
CA ALA A 52 -3.09 -4.75 7.88
C ALA A 52 -3.75 -6.10 7.66
N ASP A 53 -5.03 -6.12 7.29
CA ASP A 53 -5.75 -7.35 6.96
C ASP A 53 -5.14 -8.04 5.74
N GLN A 54 -4.73 -7.29 4.73
CA GLN A 54 -4.07 -7.84 3.55
C GLN A 54 -2.74 -8.50 3.91
N ARG A 55 -1.98 -7.90 4.81
CA ARG A 55 -0.74 -8.50 5.30
C ARG A 55 -1.01 -9.81 6.03
N GLU A 56 -2.04 -9.86 6.86
CA GLU A 56 -2.43 -11.07 7.55
C GLU A 56 -2.85 -12.17 6.57
N VAL A 57 -3.62 -11.82 5.55
CA VAL A 57 -3.99 -12.75 4.48
C VAL A 57 -2.74 -13.33 3.81
N ASN A 58 -1.74 -12.50 3.53
CA ASN A 58 -0.49 -12.96 2.92
C ASN A 58 0.27 -13.94 3.82
N GLN A 59 0.19 -13.75 5.13
CA GLN A 59 0.85 -14.64 6.09
C GLN A 59 0.15 -15.99 6.21
N ILE A 60 -1.18 -16.00 6.16
CA ILE A 60 -2.00 -17.20 6.30
C ILE A 60 -2.11 -17.97 4.99
N ALA A 61 -2.31 -17.27 3.87
CA ALA A 61 -2.53 -17.85 2.55
C ALA A 61 -1.66 -17.14 1.51
N PRO A 62 -0.34 -17.40 1.49
CA PRO A 62 0.58 -16.70 0.58
C PRO A 62 0.16 -16.83 -0.89
N GLY A 63 0.25 -15.74 -1.63
CA GLY A 63 -0.08 -15.69 -3.05
C GLY A 63 -1.55 -15.43 -3.35
N THR A 64 -2.37 -15.16 -2.32
CA THR A 64 -3.80 -14.90 -2.50
C THR A 64 -4.17 -13.43 -2.29
N VAL A 65 -3.22 -12.55 -1.97
CA VAL A 65 -3.52 -11.13 -1.83
C VAL A 65 -3.79 -10.52 -3.21
N GLY A 66 -4.95 -9.91 -3.33
CA GLY A 66 -5.32 -9.19 -4.54
C GLY A 66 -6.41 -8.20 -4.18
N PHE A 67 -6.17 -6.92 -4.45
CA PHE A 67 -7.21 -5.92 -4.23
C PHE A 67 -7.03 -4.74 -5.17
N ASP A 68 -8.12 -4.03 -5.37
CA ASP A 68 -8.12 -2.78 -6.12
C ASP A 68 -8.15 -1.62 -5.14
N VAL A 69 -7.41 -0.57 -5.42
CA VAL A 69 -7.40 0.64 -4.58
C VAL A 69 -8.82 1.18 -4.45
N GLU A 70 -9.59 1.13 -5.54
CA GLU A 70 -10.99 1.56 -5.57
C GLU A 70 -11.86 0.83 -4.53
N GLU A 71 -11.52 -0.42 -4.20
CA GLU A 71 -12.28 -1.25 -3.27
C GLU A 71 -11.93 -1.03 -1.79
N MET A 72 -10.93 -0.21 -1.50
CA MET A 72 -10.59 0.10 -0.12
C MET A 72 -11.74 0.85 0.57
N PRO A 73 -11.79 0.85 1.91
CA PRO A 73 -12.93 1.43 2.63
C PRO A 73 -12.91 2.96 2.67
N TRP A 74 -13.02 3.58 1.52
CA TRP A 74 -13.08 5.03 1.38
C TRP A 74 -14.42 5.58 1.87
N GLU A 75 -14.38 6.76 2.49
CA GLU A 75 -15.58 7.52 2.78
C GLU A 75 -15.73 8.61 1.72
N LYS A 76 -16.88 8.65 1.07
CA LYS A 76 -17.11 9.52 -0.06
C LYS A 76 -16.84 11.00 0.25
N ALA A 77 -17.18 11.42 1.47
CA ALA A 77 -17.05 12.81 1.89
C ALA A 77 -15.59 13.25 2.11
N SER A 78 -14.65 12.32 2.29
CA SER A 78 -13.27 12.64 2.64
C SER A 78 -12.24 11.96 1.72
N ILE A 79 -12.65 11.51 0.54
CA ILE A 79 -11.77 10.78 -0.38
C ILE A 79 -10.47 11.54 -0.66
N ARG A 80 -10.55 12.83 -0.99
CA ARG A 80 -9.35 13.61 -1.32
C ARG A 80 -8.39 13.72 -0.14
N GLU A 81 -8.93 14.01 1.02
CA GLU A 81 -8.14 14.14 2.24
C GLU A 81 -7.46 12.81 2.59
N ASP A 82 -8.21 11.72 2.49
CA ASP A 82 -7.72 10.40 2.84
C ASP A 82 -6.72 9.88 1.80
N ALA A 83 -6.91 10.21 0.51
CA ALA A 83 -5.92 9.91 -0.51
C ALA A 83 -4.61 10.67 -0.23
N LEU A 84 -4.67 11.96 0.12
CA LEU A 84 -3.49 12.73 0.50
C LEU A 84 -2.79 12.12 1.71
N PHE A 85 -3.56 11.62 2.68
CA PHE A 85 -2.99 10.92 3.83
C PHE A 85 -2.19 9.69 3.39
N LEU A 86 -2.73 8.85 2.50
CA LEU A 86 -2.01 7.68 2.00
C LEU A 86 -0.76 8.06 1.19
N LEU A 87 -0.79 9.18 0.47
CA LEU A 87 0.40 9.69 -0.21
C LEU A 87 1.48 10.06 0.82
N ARG A 88 1.09 10.69 1.93
CA ARG A 88 2.04 11.00 3.01
C ARG A 88 2.60 9.74 3.66
N VAL A 89 1.78 8.69 3.80
CA VAL A 89 2.22 7.40 4.31
C VAL A 89 3.30 6.81 3.39
N ALA A 90 3.07 6.81 2.08
CA ALA A 90 4.05 6.31 1.12
C ALA A 90 5.37 7.09 1.17
N GLU A 91 5.32 8.42 1.27
CA GLU A 91 6.52 9.24 1.41
C GLU A 91 7.25 8.96 2.73
N ALA A 92 6.52 8.84 3.82
CA ALA A 92 7.11 8.50 5.12
C ALA A 92 7.78 7.12 5.09
N ALA A 93 7.20 6.18 4.35
CA ALA A 93 7.78 4.84 4.20
C ALA A 93 9.15 4.90 3.50
N LYS A 94 9.29 5.77 2.48
CA LYS A 94 10.57 5.95 1.80
C LYS A 94 11.64 6.53 2.70
N LEU A 95 11.25 7.45 3.58
CA LEU A 95 12.18 8.14 4.47
C LEU A 95 12.54 7.33 5.70
N ARG A 96 11.80 6.25 5.97
CA ARG A 96 12.00 5.45 7.16
C ARG A 96 13.27 4.63 7.04
N SER A 97 14.14 4.73 8.04
CA SER A 97 15.32 3.88 8.15
C SER A 97 14.99 2.59 8.89
N GLY A 98 15.77 1.56 8.67
CA GLY A 98 15.68 0.32 9.44
C GLY A 98 14.84 -0.78 8.81
N TRP A 99 14.33 -0.60 7.60
CA TRP A 99 13.58 -1.65 6.91
C TRP A 99 14.46 -2.83 6.49
N GLU A 100 15.76 -2.64 6.47
CA GLU A 100 16.72 -3.74 6.36
C GLU A 100 16.55 -4.74 7.50
N LYS A 101 16.02 -4.30 8.63
CA LYS A 101 15.72 -5.17 9.78
C LYS A 101 14.54 -6.09 9.52
N LEU A 102 13.78 -5.84 8.47
CA LEU A 102 12.68 -6.71 8.05
C LEU A 102 13.17 -7.92 7.26
N GLY A 103 14.49 -8.07 7.12
CA GLY A 103 15.09 -9.20 6.42
C GLY A 103 15.17 -9.03 4.91
N TYR A 104 15.04 -7.80 4.43
CA TYR A 104 15.11 -7.49 3.00
C TYR A 104 16.32 -6.62 2.70
N MET A 105 16.87 -6.79 1.52
CA MET A 105 17.87 -5.87 1.03
C MET A 105 17.18 -4.54 0.71
N PRO A 106 17.62 -3.44 1.33
CA PRO A 106 17.01 -2.13 1.10
C PRO A 106 17.50 -1.59 -0.24
N GLU A 107 16.96 -2.10 -1.29
CA GLU A 107 17.27 -1.61 -2.61
C GLU A 107 16.24 -0.57 -3.00
N GLU A 108 16.63 0.69 -2.98
CA GLU A 108 15.79 1.79 -3.42
C GLU A 108 15.20 1.54 -4.79
N GLN A 109 15.97 0.87 -5.66
CA GLN A 109 15.54 0.52 -7.00
C GLN A 109 14.39 -0.49 -7.03
N ILE A 110 14.19 -1.25 -5.94
CA ILE A 110 13.12 -2.25 -5.86
C ILE A 110 11.96 -1.73 -5.04
N VAL A 111 12.23 -1.21 -3.84
CA VAL A 111 11.19 -0.82 -2.89
C VAL A 111 10.52 0.50 -3.28
N PHE A 112 11.32 1.49 -3.68
CA PHE A 112 10.78 2.80 -4.04
C PHE A 112 9.84 2.73 -5.24
N PRO A 113 10.12 1.97 -6.31
CA PRO A 113 9.17 1.80 -7.40
C PRO A 113 7.82 1.20 -6.95
N TRP A 114 7.79 0.31 -5.98
CA TRP A 114 6.53 -0.23 -5.44
C TRP A 114 5.73 0.86 -4.73
N LEU A 115 6.39 1.63 -3.87
CA LEU A 115 5.76 2.73 -3.15
C LEU A 115 5.26 3.81 -4.11
N ASP A 116 6.05 4.15 -5.12
CA ASP A 116 5.67 5.13 -6.13
C ASP A 116 4.47 4.67 -6.95
N ARG A 117 4.44 3.41 -7.32
CA ARG A 117 3.33 2.85 -8.09
C ARG A 117 2.03 2.85 -7.29
N PHE A 118 2.11 2.44 -6.03
CA PHE A 118 0.96 2.49 -5.14
C PHE A 118 0.48 3.94 -4.95
N ALA A 119 1.39 4.86 -4.69
CA ALA A 119 1.08 6.28 -4.53
C ALA A 119 0.38 6.83 -5.79
N GLU A 120 0.85 6.45 -6.98
CA GLU A 120 0.23 6.89 -8.23
C GLU A 120 -1.20 6.38 -8.37
N MET A 121 -1.47 5.12 -7.99
CA MET A 121 -2.83 4.59 -7.98
C MET A 121 -3.73 5.38 -7.03
N VAL A 122 -3.24 5.66 -5.82
CA VAL A 122 -3.99 6.42 -4.80
C VAL A 122 -4.24 7.84 -5.29
N ARG A 123 -3.24 8.48 -5.90
CA ARG A 123 -3.38 9.83 -6.44
C ARG A 123 -4.46 9.88 -7.53
N LYS A 124 -4.42 8.95 -8.47
CA LYS A 124 -5.43 8.87 -9.54
C LYS A 124 -6.83 8.68 -8.98
N PHE A 125 -6.97 7.80 -7.99
CA PHE A 125 -8.27 7.57 -7.35
C PHE A 125 -8.77 8.84 -6.65
N GLY A 126 -7.91 9.52 -5.91
CA GLY A 126 -8.29 10.72 -5.16
C GLY A 126 -8.64 11.91 -6.03
N GLU A 127 -8.11 11.97 -7.25
CA GLU A 127 -8.37 13.04 -8.21
C GLU A 127 -9.58 12.77 -9.12
N ALA A 128 -10.06 11.55 -9.12
CA ALA A 128 -11.16 11.14 -10.00
C ALA A 128 -12.51 11.79 -9.61
#